data_ad916edc0753a15c67de8150b5eeeddf
#
_entry.id   ad916edc0753a15c67de8150b5eeeddf
#
_cell.length_a   1.000
_cell.length_b   1.000
_cell.length_c   1.000
_cell.angle_alpha   90.00
_cell.angle_beta   90.00
_cell.angle_gamma   90.00
#
_symmetry.space_group_name_H-M   'P 1'
#
loop_
_entity.id
_entity.type
_entity.pdbx_description
1 polymer ?
#
loop_
_entity_poly.entity_id
_entity_poly.type
_entity_poly.pdbx_seq_one_letter_code
_entity_poly.pdbx_strand_id
1 'polypeptide(L)' 'MKLNLDCPCGEHLEGTDEDDLVGKVERHLADQHPGHEYSREQILFMAY' A
#
# COMPACT_ATOMS: atom_id res chain seq x y z
N MET A 1 -7.23 -12.94 -3.01
CA MET A 1 -7.27 -11.58 -2.44
C MET A 1 -5.87 -11.03 -2.27
N LYS A 2 -5.71 -9.77 -2.56
CA LYS A 2 -4.41 -9.10 -2.47
C LYS A 2 -4.32 -8.37 -1.13
N LEU A 3 -3.66 -8.95 -0.17
CA LEU A 3 -3.61 -8.46 1.20
C LEU A 3 -2.21 -8.02 1.65
N ASN A 4 -1.21 -8.21 0.79
CA ASN A 4 0.18 -7.92 1.12
C ASN A 4 0.80 -6.99 0.10
N LEU A 5 1.69 -6.12 0.56
CA LEU A 5 2.42 -5.23 -0.32
C LEU A 5 3.79 -4.93 0.29
N ASP A 6 4.84 -5.10 -0.50
CA ASP A 6 6.20 -4.77 -0.09
C ASP A 6 6.58 -3.42 -0.70
N CYS A 7 6.82 -2.43 0.15
CA CYS A 7 7.29 -1.14 -0.29
C CYS A 7 8.77 -1.24 -0.68
N PRO A 8 9.20 -0.57 -1.76
CA PRO A 8 10.61 -0.57 -2.14
C PRO A 8 11.56 -0.09 -1.04
N CYS A 9 11.04 0.61 -0.04
CA CYS A 9 11.85 1.05 1.10
C CYS A 9 12.13 -0.09 2.10
N GLY A 10 11.60 -1.28 1.86
CA GLY A 10 11.80 -2.44 2.72
C GLY A 10 10.67 -2.70 3.70
N GLU A 11 9.66 -1.85 3.73
CA GLU A 11 8.52 -2.00 4.62
C GLU A 11 7.52 -2.99 4.03
N HIS A 12 7.08 -3.94 4.85
CA HIS A 12 6.02 -4.87 4.45
C HIS A 12 4.70 -4.41 5.06
N LEU A 13 3.68 -4.32 4.23
CA LEU A 13 2.34 -3.91 4.64
C LEU A 13 1.37 -5.05 4.43
N GLU A 14 0.47 -5.22 5.39
CA GLU A 14 -0.50 -6.31 5.37
C GLU A 14 -1.84 -5.79 5.85
N GLY A 15 -2.90 -6.13 5.13
CA GLY A 15 -4.25 -5.72 5.48
C GLY A 15 -5.16 -6.90 5.71
N THR A 16 -6.30 -6.67 6.36
CA THR A 16 -7.32 -7.69 6.58
C THR A 16 -8.19 -7.89 5.35
N ASP A 17 -8.26 -6.88 4.50
CA ASP A 17 -8.91 -6.94 3.20
C ASP A 17 -8.26 -5.91 2.29
N GLU A 18 -8.72 -5.83 1.04
CA GLU A 18 -8.11 -4.92 0.07
C GLU A 18 -8.27 -3.46 0.46
N ASP A 19 -9.43 -3.09 1.00
CA ASP A 19 -9.67 -1.72 1.45
C ASP A 19 -8.75 -1.34 2.59
N ASP A 20 -8.56 -2.25 3.55
CA ASP A 20 -7.67 -2.04 4.67
C ASP A 20 -6.22 -1.89 4.19
N LEU A 21 -5.80 -2.74 3.27
CA LEU A 21 -4.46 -2.66 2.71
C LEU A 21 -4.23 -1.32 1.99
N VAL A 22 -5.18 -0.90 1.16
CA VAL A 22 -5.09 0.36 0.44
C VAL A 22 -4.96 1.53 1.42
N GLY A 23 -5.77 1.54 2.47
CA GLY A 23 -5.70 2.57 3.50
C GLY A 23 -4.35 2.63 4.17
N LYS A 24 -3.79 1.46 4.50
CA LYS A 24 -2.48 1.37 5.13
C LYS A 24 -1.37 1.85 4.21
N VAL A 25 -1.43 1.48 2.93
CA VAL A 25 -0.44 1.90 1.94
C VAL A 25 -0.50 3.42 1.76
N GLU A 26 -1.69 3.98 1.64
CA GLU A 26 -1.84 5.43 1.49
C GLU A 26 -1.26 6.16 2.70
N ARG A 27 -1.50 5.67 3.89
CA ARG A 27 -0.98 6.25 5.11
C ARG A 27 0.55 6.15 5.15
N HIS A 28 1.08 4.99 4.78
CA HIS A 28 2.52 4.78 4.72
C HIS A 28 3.17 5.76 3.72
N LEU A 29 2.57 5.92 2.55
CA LEU A 29 3.09 6.83 1.54
C LEU A 29 3.06 8.27 2.02
N ALA A 30 1.98 8.69 2.65
CA ALA A 30 1.86 10.05 3.17
C ALA A 30 2.89 10.33 4.26
N ASP A 31 3.22 9.33 5.07
CA ASP A 31 4.12 9.47 6.21
C ASP A 31 5.60 9.31 5.83
N GLN A 32 5.91 8.32 5.00
CA GLN A 32 7.30 7.96 4.66
C GLN A 32 7.73 8.47 3.28
N HIS A 33 6.80 8.67 2.38
CA HIS A 33 7.08 9.07 1.00
C HIS A 33 6.16 10.21 0.57
N PRO A 34 6.22 11.37 1.23
CA PRO A 34 5.33 12.49 0.87
C PRO A 34 5.54 12.91 -0.59
N GLY A 35 4.45 13.14 -1.29
CA GLY A 35 4.51 13.47 -2.70
C GLY A 35 4.36 12.27 -3.64
N HIS A 36 4.44 11.06 -3.11
CA HIS A 36 4.24 9.83 -3.88
C HIS A 36 2.80 9.37 -3.67
N GLU A 37 1.93 9.69 -4.60
CA GLU A 37 0.53 9.29 -4.52
C GLU A 37 0.24 8.23 -5.56
N TYR A 38 -0.40 7.14 -5.12
CA TYR A 38 -0.83 6.06 -5.99
C TYR A 38 -2.33 5.89 -5.89
N SER A 39 -2.97 5.58 -7.01
CA SER A 39 -4.39 5.27 -7.01
C SER A 39 -4.61 3.88 -6.41
N ARG A 40 -5.87 3.61 -6.03
CA ARG A 40 -6.25 2.30 -5.54
C ARG A 40 -5.87 1.18 -6.51
N GLU A 41 -6.07 1.41 -7.81
CA GLU A 41 -5.71 0.42 -8.83
C GLU A 41 -4.22 0.14 -8.85
N GLN A 42 -3.41 1.18 -8.75
CA GLN A 42 -1.96 1.03 -8.73
C GLN A 42 -1.49 0.27 -7.50
N ILE A 43 -2.08 0.57 -6.34
CA ILE A 43 -1.74 -0.11 -5.09
C ILE A 43 -2.10 -1.59 -5.21
N LEU A 44 -3.28 -1.92 -5.69
CA LEU A 44 -3.72 -3.30 -5.82
C LEU A 44 -2.95 -4.04 -6.91
N PHE A 45 -2.46 -3.34 -7.91
CA PHE A 45 -1.59 -3.93 -8.93
C PHE A 45 -0.27 -4.41 -8.32
N MET A 46 0.28 -3.66 -7.37
CA MET A 46 1.53 -4.00 -6.71
C MET A 46 1.34 -5.03 -5.58
N ALA A 47 0.13 -5.15 -5.07
CA ALA A 47 -0.18 -6.06 -3.96
C ALA A 47 -0.26 -7.52 -4.41
N TYR A 48 -0.16 -8.42 -3.43
CA TYR A 48 -0.28 -9.87 -3.69
C TYR A 48 -0.94 -10.61 -2.54
#